data_58712a4af3ddde558883a543bf73db6d
#
_entry.id   58712a4af3ddde558883a543bf73db6d
#
_cell.length_a   1.000
_cell.length_b   1.000
_cell.length_c   1.000
_cell.angle_alpha   90.00
_cell.angle_beta   90.00
_cell.angle_gamma   90.00
#
_symmetry.space_group_name_H-M   'P 1'
#
loop_
_entity.id
_entity.type
_entity.pdbx_description
1 polymer ?
#
loop_
_entity_poly.entity_id
_entity_poly.type
_entity_poly.pdbx_seq_one_letter_code
_entity_poly.pdbx_strand_id
1 'polypeptide(L)'
;MKTYHQKREDYYEIIAGERRWRAARIASLKEVPVIIRDYTPKEIMEISLIENIQREDLNPIEEAAAYRRLIEEYQMKQDEVAVRVSKSRAVIANSIRLLNLDKRVQDMVISEMISAGHARALLAITDQDLQFQAAQKVFDEKLTVRDVEKMVRKMNEAPPSQVRKQISDALQAVYDNLAEQMKTSLGTKVLIAPKNAQKGKIEIEYYSSDELDRLCTLLNSIPQKEGV
;
A
#
# COMPACT_ATOMS: atom_id res chain seq x y z
N MET A 1 18.67 -29.32 6.21
CA MET A 1 18.80 -28.64 4.90
C MET A 1 19.51 -29.60 3.94
N LYS A 2 18.91 -29.89 2.79
CA LYS A 2 19.37 -30.95 1.87
C LYS A 2 20.24 -30.33 0.77
N THR A 3 21.35 -31.00 0.41
CA THR A 3 22.20 -30.62 -0.73
C THR A 3 21.68 -31.32 -1.96
N TYR A 4 21.39 -30.60 -3.03
CA TYR A 4 20.87 -31.14 -4.28
C TYR A 4 21.95 -31.17 -5.34
N HIS A 5 22.04 -32.27 -6.07
CA HIS A 5 22.99 -32.49 -7.16
C HIS A 5 22.25 -33.00 -8.39
N GLN A 6 22.68 -32.57 -9.56
CA GLN A 6 22.27 -33.13 -10.84
C GLN A 6 23.38 -33.96 -11.42
N LYS A 7 23.05 -35.17 -11.92
CA LYS A 7 24.01 -36.04 -12.64
C LYS A 7 24.21 -35.48 -14.05
N ARG A 8 25.48 -35.25 -14.41
CA ARG A 8 25.93 -35.10 -15.79
C ARG A 8 26.86 -36.25 -16.14
N GLU A 9 27.12 -36.51 -17.42
CA GLU A 9 27.70 -37.77 -17.92
C GLU A 9 28.84 -38.33 -17.04
N ASP A 10 29.74 -37.50 -16.48
CA ASP A 10 30.84 -37.96 -15.64
C ASP A 10 30.97 -37.22 -14.29
N TYR A 11 30.04 -36.32 -13.94
CA TYR A 11 30.12 -35.54 -12.70
C TYR A 11 28.72 -35.10 -12.19
N TYR A 12 28.70 -34.63 -10.95
CA TYR A 12 27.51 -34.07 -10.33
C TYR A 12 27.69 -32.56 -10.18
N GLU A 13 26.66 -31.82 -10.60
CA GLU A 13 26.59 -30.37 -10.40
C GLU A 13 25.87 -30.05 -9.09
N ILE A 14 26.46 -29.16 -8.27
CA ILE A 14 25.86 -28.71 -7.01
C ILE A 14 24.83 -27.63 -7.33
N ILE A 15 23.54 -27.91 -7.07
CA ILE A 15 22.47 -26.95 -7.26
C ILE A 15 22.22 -26.12 -5.99
N ALA A 16 22.36 -26.74 -4.81
CA ALA A 16 22.20 -26.07 -3.52
C ALA A 16 23.07 -26.71 -2.45
N GLY A 17 23.54 -25.89 -1.47
CA GLY A 17 24.36 -26.36 -0.35
C GLY A 17 25.87 -26.23 -0.56
N GLU A 18 26.34 -25.29 -1.38
CA GLU A 18 27.76 -25.09 -1.68
C GLU A 18 28.59 -24.82 -0.41
N ARG A 19 28.06 -24.02 0.54
CA ARG A 19 28.77 -23.73 1.81
C ARG A 19 29.06 -25.01 2.62
N ARG A 20 28.13 -25.98 2.62
CA ARG A 20 28.30 -27.27 3.30
C ARG A 20 29.31 -28.13 2.59
N TRP A 21 29.30 -28.16 1.26
CA TRP A 21 30.28 -28.87 0.46
C TRP A 21 31.67 -28.27 0.70
N ARG A 22 31.82 -26.93 0.73
CA ARG A 22 33.08 -26.28 1.05
C ARG A 22 33.58 -26.62 2.47
N ALA A 23 32.69 -26.59 3.46
CA ALA A 23 32.99 -26.96 4.83
C ALA A 23 33.44 -28.44 4.94
N ALA A 24 32.74 -29.35 4.26
CA ALA A 24 33.12 -30.76 4.21
C ALA A 24 34.51 -30.98 3.58
N ARG A 25 34.83 -30.23 2.52
CA ARG A 25 36.17 -30.24 1.91
C ARG A 25 37.24 -29.75 2.89
N ILE A 26 36.99 -28.66 3.60
CA ILE A 26 37.93 -28.13 4.61
C ILE A 26 38.12 -29.15 5.74
N ALA A 27 37.02 -29.81 6.16
CA ALA A 27 37.05 -30.86 7.17
C ALA A 27 37.65 -32.20 6.66
N SER A 28 38.11 -32.25 5.40
CA SER A 28 38.69 -33.46 4.77
C SER A 28 37.78 -34.69 4.82
N LEU A 29 36.45 -34.47 4.80
CA LEU A 29 35.48 -35.58 4.73
C LEU A 29 35.53 -36.28 3.37
N LYS A 30 35.66 -37.61 3.38
CA LYS A 30 35.73 -38.42 2.16
C LYS A 30 34.42 -38.56 1.47
N GLU A 31 33.33 -38.56 2.23
CA GLU A 31 31.98 -38.76 1.74
C GLU A 31 30.99 -37.80 2.45
N VAL A 32 30.00 -37.37 1.73
CA VAL A 32 28.91 -36.52 2.26
C VAL A 32 27.56 -37.04 1.77
N PRO A 33 26.49 -37.05 2.60
CA PRO A 33 25.16 -37.44 2.16
C PRO A 33 24.58 -36.39 1.22
N VAL A 34 24.18 -36.82 0.03
CA VAL A 34 23.60 -35.93 -1.01
C VAL A 34 22.27 -36.47 -1.52
N ILE A 35 21.45 -35.61 -2.10
CA ILE A 35 20.25 -36.00 -2.85
C ILE A 35 20.54 -35.75 -4.32
N ILE A 36 20.53 -36.81 -5.11
CA ILE A 36 20.71 -36.75 -6.56
C ILE A 36 19.36 -36.71 -7.21
N ARG A 37 19.12 -35.76 -8.10
CA ARG A 37 17.91 -35.68 -8.92
C ARG A 37 18.25 -35.06 -10.27
N ASP A 38 17.47 -35.42 -11.28
CA ASP A 38 17.50 -34.78 -12.58
C ASP A 38 16.53 -33.58 -12.56
N TYR A 39 17.07 -32.40 -12.87
CA TYR A 39 16.31 -31.15 -12.91
C TYR A 39 16.43 -30.51 -14.28
N THR A 40 15.35 -29.89 -14.73
CA THR A 40 15.39 -29.01 -15.89
C THR A 40 16.14 -27.69 -15.54
N PRO A 41 16.68 -26.99 -16.53
CA PRO A 41 17.32 -25.69 -16.27
C PRO A 41 16.41 -24.70 -15.53
N LYS A 42 15.10 -24.74 -15.80
CA LYS A 42 14.10 -23.92 -15.11
C LYS A 42 14.00 -24.27 -13.63
N GLU A 43 13.93 -25.55 -13.29
CA GLU A 43 13.85 -26.00 -11.89
C GLU A 43 15.13 -25.69 -11.12
N ILE A 44 16.30 -25.78 -11.76
CA ILE A 44 17.58 -25.39 -11.14
C ILE A 44 17.55 -23.90 -10.74
N MET A 45 17.16 -23.02 -11.65
CA MET A 45 17.03 -21.59 -11.39
C MET A 45 16.01 -21.29 -10.30
N GLU A 46 14.86 -21.98 -10.30
CA GLU A 46 13.84 -21.88 -9.27
C GLU A 46 14.38 -22.23 -7.87
N ILE A 47 15.06 -23.39 -7.76
CA ILE A 47 15.65 -23.86 -6.51
C ILE A 47 16.72 -22.86 -6.01
N SER A 48 17.55 -22.36 -6.90
CA SER A 48 18.58 -21.37 -6.58
C SER A 48 17.96 -20.05 -6.08
N LEU A 49 16.87 -19.58 -6.71
CA LEU A 49 16.18 -18.37 -6.30
C LEU A 49 15.50 -18.57 -4.93
N ILE A 50 14.89 -19.72 -4.68
CA ILE A 50 14.27 -20.05 -3.38
C ILE A 50 15.34 -20.13 -2.28
N GLU A 51 16.50 -20.76 -2.57
CA GLU A 51 17.60 -20.80 -1.61
C GLU A 51 18.09 -19.40 -1.28
N ASN A 52 18.22 -18.54 -2.29
CA ASN A 52 18.64 -17.14 -2.08
C ASN A 52 17.62 -16.35 -1.25
N ILE A 53 16.32 -16.56 -1.45
CA ILE A 53 15.25 -15.94 -0.63
C ILE A 53 15.33 -16.38 0.84
N GLN A 54 15.79 -17.59 1.13
CA GLN A 54 15.94 -18.10 2.50
C GLN A 54 17.17 -17.57 3.24
N ARG A 55 17.95 -16.69 2.61
CA ARG A 55 19.06 -16.00 3.28
C ARG A 55 18.52 -14.96 4.26
N GLU A 56 19.23 -14.77 5.37
CA GLU A 56 18.82 -13.85 6.44
C GLU A 56 19.15 -12.37 6.14
N ASP A 57 19.86 -12.10 5.03
CA ASP A 57 20.43 -10.81 4.69
C ASP A 57 19.69 -10.03 3.58
N LEU A 58 18.53 -10.52 3.11
CA LEU A 58 17.71 -9.82 2.12
C LEU A 58 16.93 -8.67 2.75
N ASN A 59 16.97 -7.49 2.11
CA ASN A 59 16.08 -6.41 2.49
C ASN A 59 14.62 -6.67 2.01
N PRO A 60 13.60 -5.99 2.58
CA PRO A 60 12.20 -6.22 2.24
C PRO A 60 11.84 -5.99 0.76
N ILE A 61 12.54 -5.11 0.07
CA ILE A 61 12.30 -4.81 -1.35
C ILE A 61 12.92 -5.91 -2.24
N GLU A 62 14.12 -6.38 -1.92
CA GLU A 62 14.74 -7.52 -2.61
C GLU A 62 13.91 -8.80 -2.43
N GLU A 63 13.43 -9.05 -1.22
CA GLU A 63 12.55 -10.18 -0.93
C GLU A 63 11.25 -10.10 -1.76
N ALA A 64 10.64 -8.92 -1.83
CA ALA A 64 9.44 -8.67 -2.64
C ALA A 64 9.70 -8.90 -4.15
N ALA A 65 10.84 -8.41 -4.66
CA ALA A 65 11.25 -8.61 -6.05
C ALA A 65 11.46 -10.09 -6.38
N ALA A 66 12.08 -10.84 -5.48
CA ALA A 66 12.29 -12.28 -5.65
C ALA A 66 10.97 -13.06 -5.68
N TYR A 67 9.99 -12.71 -4.81
CA TYR A 67 8.64 -13.30 -4.87
C TYR A 67 7.93 -12.99 -6.17
N ARG A 68 8.01 -11.76 -6.65
CA ARG A 68 7.43 -11.36 -7.94
C ARG A 68 8.03 -12.16 -9.09
N ARG A 69 9.36 -12.35 -9.11
CA ARG A 69 10.04 -13.18 -10.11
C ARG A 69 9.52 -14.63 -10.10
N LEU A 70 9.34 -15.25 -8.93
CA LEU A 70 8.78 -16.61 -8.84
C LEU A 70 7.39 -16.71 -9.48
N ILE A 71 6.56 -15.67 -9.32
CA ILE A 71 5.22 -15.65 -9.89
C ILE A 71 5.25 -15.39 -11.41
N GLU A 72 6.02 -14.37 -11.86
CA GLU A 72 5.99 -13.91 -13.25
C GLU A 72 6.84 -14.79 -14.18
N GLU A 73 8.07 -15.14 -13.78
CA GLU A 73 8.99 -15.90 -14.62
C GLU A 73 8.74 -17.41 -14.54
N TYR A 74 8.39 -17.91 -13.33
CA TYR A 74 8.19 -19.33 -13.10
C TYR A 74 6.72 -19.75 -13.10
N GLN A 75 5.78 -18.80 -13.26
CA GLN A 75 4.33 -19.02 -13.32
C GLN A 75 3.76 -19.70 -12.07
N MET A 76 4.39 -19.47 -10.91
CA MET A 76 3.94 -20.00 -9.64
C MET A 76 2.77 -19.20 -9.09
N LYS A 77 1.83 -19.88 -8.44
CA LYS A 77 0.78 -19.21 -7.66
C LYS A 77 1.35 -18.72 -6.33
N GLN A 78 0.76 -17.63 -5.79
CA GLN A 78 1.18 -17.09 -4.49
C GLN A 78 1.15 -18.14 -3.37
N ASP A 79 0.20 -19.08 -3.40
CA ASP A 79 0.10 -20.16 -2.42
C ASP A 79 1.29 -21.13 -2.53
N GLU A 80 1.72 -21.44 -3.76
CA GLU A 80 2.87 -22.31 -4.01
C GLU A 80 4.17 -21.66 -3.54
N VAL A 81 4.35 -20.36 -3.83
CA VAL A 81 5.50 -19.58 -3.31
C VAL A 81 5.49 -19.61 -1.78
N ALA A 82 4.34 -19.35 -1.15
CA ALA A 82 4.20 -19.32 0.31
C ALA A 82 4.64 -20.65 0.95
N VAL A 83 4.19 -21.78 0.41
CA VAL A 83 4.59 -23.11 0.90
C VAL A 83 6.08 -23.34 0.75
N ARG A 84 6.68 -22.97 -0.40
CA ARG A 84 8.10 -23.18 -0.67
C ARG A 84 9.04 -22.36 0.19
N VAL A 85 8.63 -21.14 0.55
CA VAL A 85 9.43 -20.25 1.43
C VAL A 85 9.01 -20.32 2.90
N SER A 86 8.07 -21.21 3.25
CA SER A 86 7.55 -21.41 4.61
C SER A 86 6.96 -20.14 5.23
N LYS A 87 6.24 -19.35 4.42
CA LYS A 87 5.52 -18.13 4.83
C LYS A 87 4.03 -18.25 4.50
N SER A 88 3.20 -17.37 5.04
CA SER A 88 1.79 -17.34 4.65
C SER A 88 1.60 -16.60 3.32
N ARG A 89 0.53 -16.93 2.57
CA ARG A 89 0.14 -16.22 1.35
C ARG A 89 -0.03 -14.71 1.59
N ALA A 90 -0.58 -14.34 2.75
CA ALA A 90 -0.77 -12.93 3.11
C ALA A 90 0.58 -12.19 3.25
N VAL A 91 1.61 -12.84 3.76
CA VAL A 91 2.97 -12.27 3.83
C VAL A 91 3.51 -12.05 2.43
N ILE A 92 3.40 -13.04 1.52
CA ILE A 92 3.86 -12.92 0.13
C ILE A 92 3.14 -11.77 -0.58
N ALA A 93 1.80 -11.72 -0.50
CA ALA A 93 1.01 -10.67 -1.12
C ALA A 93 1.39 -9.27 -0.58
N ASN A 94 1.57 -9.14 0.73
CA ASN A 94 1.97 -7.87 1.36
C ASN A 94 3.38 -7.44 0.99
N SER A 95 4.34 -8.38 0.88
CA SER A 95 5.69 -8.09 0.40
C SER A 95 5.67 -7.56 -1.04
N ILE A 96 5.01 -8.26 -1.95
CA ILE A 96 4.94 -7.87 -3.36
C ILE A 96 4.33 -6.46 -3.53
N ARG A 97 3.34 -6.10 -2.71
CA ARG A 97 2.74 -4.76 -2.74
C ARG A 97 3.75 -3.63 -2.47
N LEU A 98 4.84 -3.88 -1.74
CA LEU A 98 5.88 -2.87 -1.48
C LEU A 98 6.54 -2.36 -2.77
N LEU A 99 6.55 -3.16 -3.83
CA LEU A 99 7.08 -2.78 -5.14
C LEU A 99 6.24 -1.72 -5.86
N ASN A 100 5.02 -1.44 -5.38
CA ASN A 100 4.15 -0.39 -5.91
C ASN A 100 4.38 0.98 -5.24
N LEU A 101 5.28 1.06 -4.26
CA LEU A 101 5.68 2.33 -3.66
C LEU A 101 6.53 3.16 -4.63
N ASP A 102 6.53 4.48 -4.43
CA ASP A 102 7.49 5.36 -5.08
C ASP A 102 8.93 4.88 -4.81
N LYS A 103 9.81 5.02 -5.80
CA LYS A 103 11.20 4.53 -5.71
C LYS A 103 11.95 5.12 -4.51
N ARG A 104 11.75 6.42 -4.23
CA ARG A 104 12.37 7.10 -3.09
C ARG A 104 11.93 6.50 -1.76
N VAL A 105 10.66 6.07 -1.66
CA VAL A 105 10.11 5.39 -0.46
C VAL A 105 10.67 3.97 -0.35
N GLN A 106 10.82 3.25 -1.47
CA GLN A 106 11.50 1.95 -1.48
C GLN A 106 12.95 2.07 -0.97
N ASP A 107 13.68 3.10 -1.42
CA ASP A 107 15.06 3.35 -0.99
C ASP A 107 15.15 3.66 0.53
N MET A 108 14.15 4.35 1.10
CA MET A 108 14.03 4.53 2.56
C MET A 108 13.79 3.22 3.32
N VAL A 109 13.06 2.27 2.72
CA VAL A 109 12.89 0.92 3.30
C VAL A 109 14.19 0.12 3.24
N ILE A 110 14.91 0.18 2.11
CA ILE A 110 16.20 -0.49 1.90
C ILE A 110 17.24 0.02 2.91
N SER A 111 17.26 1.33 3.15
CA SER A 111 18.16 2.01 4.09
C SER A 111 17.70 1.91 5.56
N GLU A 112 16.65 1.14 5.84
CA GLU A 112 16.08 0.95 7.19
C GLU A 112 15.60 2.25 7.86
N MET A 113 15.45 3.35 7.11
CA MET A 113 14.91 4.61 7.61
C MET A 113 13.44 4.45 8.05
N ILE A 114 12.68 3.63 7.33
CA ILE A 114 11.31 3.26 7.68
C ILE A 114 11.14 1.73 7.57
N SER A 115 10.29 1.15 8.44
CA SER A 115 10.04 -0.29 8.39
C SER A 115 9.07 -0.69 7.26
N ALA A 116 9.08 -1.96 6.88
CA ALA A 116 8.09 -2.52 5.95
C ALA A 116 6.62 -2.35 6.44
N GLY A 117 6.42 -2.21 7.74
CA GLY A 117 5.10 -1.90 8.33
C GLY A 117 4.64 -0.48 7.98
N HIS A 118 5.53 0.52 8.14
CA HIS A 118 5.27 1.91 7.75
C HIS A 118 5.02 1.99 6.24
N ALA A 119 5.87 1.36 5.45
CA ALA A 119 5.77 1.31 3.99
C ALA A 119 4.42 0.75 3.51
N ARG A 120 3.90 -0.32 4.16
CA ARG A 120 2.56 -0.87 3.84
C ARG A 120 1.43 0.12 4.11
N ALA A 121 1.50 0.88 5.20
CA ALA A 121 0.50 1.89 5.49
C ALA A 121 0.50 3.01 4.44
N LEU A 122 1.69 3.41 3.95
CA LEU A 122 1.86 4.45 2.92
C LEU A 122 1.36 4.04 1.54
N LEU A 123 1.17 2.74 1.24
CA LEU A 123 0.60 2.26 -0.02
C LEU A 123 -0.82 2.79 -0.31
N ALA A 124 -1.53 3.26 0.68
CA ALA A 124 -2.86 3.84 0.49
C ALA A 124 -2.81 5.30 -0.02
N ILE A 125 -1.63 5.91 -0.12
CA ILE A 125 -1.41 7.21 -0.76
C ILE A 125 -1.06 6.95 -2.23
N THR A 126 -1.92 7.39 -3.15
CA THR A 126 -1.74 7.17 -4.60
C THR A 126 -0.81 8.18 -5.26
N ASP A 127 -0.73 9.39 -4.72
CA ASP A 127 0.17 10.44 -5.21
C ASP A 127 1.59 10.16 -4.72
N GLN A 128 2.53 10.02 -5.65
CA GLN A 128 3.91 9.63 -5.35
C GLN A 128 4.67 10.69 -4.55
N ASP A 129 4.44 11.98 -4.82
CA ASP A 129 5.11 13.05 -4.09
C ASP A 129 4.55 13.20 -2.67
N LEU A 130 3.25 13.08 -2.49
CA LEU A 130 2.62 13.04 -1.16
C LEU A 130 3.05 11.79 -0.38
N GLN A 131 3.20 10.64 -1.05
CA GLN A 131 3.67 9.40 -0.44
C GLN A 131 5.10 9.55 0.08
N PHE A 132 5.99 10.18 -0.70
CA PHE A 132 7.36 10.45 -0.28
C PHE A 132 7.43 11.46 0.86
N GLN A 133 6.68 12.58 0.80
CA GLN A 133 6.60 13.56 1.90
C GLN A 133 6.08 12.91 3.19
N ALA A 134 5.07 12.05 3.08
CA ALA A 134 4.57 11.29 4.24
C ALA A 134 5.63 10.34 4.80
N ALA A 135 6.42 9.67 3.94
CA ALA A 135 7.53 8.81 4.37
C ALA A 135 8.63 9.59 5.10
N GLN A 136 9.00 10.78 4.60
CA GLN A 136 9.94 11.67 5.28
C GLN A 136 9.43 12.07 6.67
N LYS A 137 8.16 12.47 6.76
CA LYS A 137 7.54 12.80 8.05
C LYS A 137 7.55 11.63 9.03
N VAL A 138 7.30 10.39 8.55
CA VAL A 138 7.37 9.17 9.37
C VAL A 138 8.76 9.00 9.98
N PHE A 139 9.81 9.25 9.19
CA PHE A 139 11.19 9.16 9.64
C PHE A 139 11.56 10.27 10.64
N ASP A 140 11.25 11.53 10.31
CA ASP A 140 11.63 12.71 11.09
C ASP A 140 10.94 12.71 12.46
N GLU A 141 9.64 12.40 12.51
CA GLU A 141 8.82 12.39 13.72
C GLU A 141 8.84 11.05 14.45
N LYS A 142 9.55 10.03 13.94
CA LYS A 142 9.64 8.66 14.49
C LYS A 142 8.25 8.08 14.79
N LEU A 143 7.32 8.25 13.85
CA LEU A 143 5.94 7.79 14.01
C LEU A 143 5.87 6.27 14.12
N THR A 144 4.93 5.76 14.93
CA THR A 144 4.62 4.32 14.94
C THR A 144 3.77 3.93 13.73
N VAL A 145 3.76 2.64 13.38
CA VAL A 145 2.91 2.13 12.28
C VAL A 145 1.44 2.54 12.45
N ARG A 146 0.93 2.50 13.69
CA ARG A 146 -0.44 2.91 14.01
C ARG A 146 -0.69 4.41 13.77
N ASP A 147 0.30 5.24 14.04
CA ASP A 147 0.18 6.69 13.81
C ASP A 147 0.22 7.00 12.30
N VAL A 148 1.03 6.27 11.54
CA VAL A 148 1.06 6.35 10.08
C VAL A 148 -0.30 5.92 9.50
N GLU A 149 -0.88 4.82 9.95
CA GLU A 149 -2.21 4.38 9.52
C GLU A 149 -3.29 5.45 9.79
N LYS A 150 -3.27 6.08 10.98
CA LYS A 150 -4.18 7.18 11.30
C LYS A 150 -3.93 8.43 10.44
N MET A 151 -2.67 8.77 10.20
CA MET A 151 -2.28 9.89 9.33
C MET A 151 -2.79 9.68 7.91
N VAL A 152 -2.50 8.53 7.32
CA VAL A 152 -2.92 8.16 5.96
C VAL A 152 -4.44 8.12 5.84
N ARG A 153 -5.12 7.57 6.84
CA ARG A 153 -6.58 7.59 6.89
C ARG A 153 -7.14 9.02 6.86
N LYS A 154 -6.62 9.92 7.69
CA LYS A 154 -7.01 11.33 7.70
C LYS A 154 -6.73 12.03 6.36
N MET A 155 -5.62 11.71 5.69
CA MET A 155 -5.30 12.24 4.37
C MET A 155 -6.29 11.77 3.30
N ASN A 156 -6.75 10.52 3.38
CA ASN A 156 -7.71 9.94 2.44
C ASN A 156 -9.17 10.34 2.78
N GLU A 157 -9.49 10.60 4.05
CA GLU A 157 -10.80 11.07 4.50
C GLU A 157 -10.97 12.58 4.31
N ALA A 158 -9.86 13.35 4.20
CA ALA A 158 -9.93 14.75 3.84
C ALA A 158 -10.46 14.86 2.39
N PRO A 159 -11.56 15.59 2.14
CA PRO A 159 -12.00 15.82 0.77
C PRO A 159 -10.84 16.44 0.00
N PRO A 160 -10.56 16.00 -1.24
CA PRO A 160 -9.40 16.43 -1.99
C PRO A 160 -9.39 17.97 -2.08
N SER A 161 -8.43 18.60 -1.43
CA SER A 161 -8.27 20.08 -1.41
C SER A 161 -8.03 20.65 -2.81
N GLN A 162 -7.85 19.79 -3.81
CA GLN A 162 -7.65 20.18 -5.20
C GLN A 162 -8.96 20.56 -5.93
N VAL A 163 -10.14 20.14 -5.46
CA VAL A 163 -11.41 20.61 -6.04
C VAL A 163 -11.71 22.06 -5.64
N ARG A 164 -11.14 22.54 -4.53
CA ARG A 164 -11.29 23.93 -4.10
C ARG A 164 -10.52 24.96 -4.97
N LYS A 165 -9.49 24.56 -5.70
CA LYS A 165 -8.68 25.50 -6.51
C LYS A 165 -9.25 25.80 -7.90
N GLN A 166 -10.35 25.17 -8.34
CA GLN A 166 -10.96 25.40 -9.65
C GLN A 166 -12.32 26.07 -9.62
N ILE A 167 -12.85 26.38 -8.45
CA ILE A 167 -14.01 27.28 -8.38
C ILE A 167 -13.44 28.68 -8.47
N SER A 168 -13.67 29.39 -9.58
CA SER A 168 -13.20 30.77 -9.73
C SER A 168 -13.70 31.60 -8.54
N ASP A 169 -12.90 32.56 -8.04
CA ASP A 169 -13.26 33.48 -6.94
C ASP A 169 -14.67 34.12 -7.14
N ALA A 170 -15.06 34.31 -8.39
CA ALA A 170 -16.40 34.80 -8.77
C ALA A 170 -17.53 33.82 -8.40
N LEU A 171 -17.33 32.49 -8.57
CA LEU A 171 -18.31 31.50 -8.20
C LEU A 171 -18.41 31.34 -6.66
N GLN A 172 -17.31 31.47 -5.95
CA GLN A 172 -17.28 31.47 -4.49
C GLN A 172 -18.10 32.65 -3.93
N ALA A 173 -17.89 33.84 -4.47
CA ALA A 173 -18.67 35.03 -4.08
C ALA A 173 -20.20 34.86 -4.32
N VAL A 174 -20.59 34.14 -5.39
CA VAL A 174 -22.01 33.81 -5.63
C VAL A 174 -22.54 32.88 -4.55
N TYR A 175 -21.80 31.81 -4.20
CA TYR A 175 -22.24 30.88 -3.15
C TYR A 175 -22.29 31.54 -1.76
N ASP A 176 -21.36 32.41 -1.44
CA ASP A 176 -21.35 33.17 -0.19
C ASP A 176 -22.55 34.13 -0.09
N ASN A 177 -22.90 34.79 -1.19
CA ASN A 177 -24.11 35.66 -1.26
C ASN A 177 -25.38 34.82 -1.09
N LEU A 178 -25.50 33.67 -1.76
CA LEU A 178 -26.65 32.77 -1.61
C LEU A 178 -26.76 32.24 -0.18
N ALA A 179 -25.65 31.88 0.46
CA ALA A 179 -25.62 31.43 1.86
C ALA A 179 -26.13 32.52 2.81
N GLU A 180 -25.73 33.79 2.60
CA GLU A 180 -26.17 34.93 3.42
C GLU A 180 -27.64 35.25 3.20
N GLN A 181 -28.15 35.16 1.97
CA GLN A 181 -29.60 35.29 1.70
C GLN A 181 -30.42 34.20 2.40
N MET A 182 -29.94 32.93 2.34
CA MET A 182 -30.60 31.83 3.03
C MET A 182 -30.54 31.99 4.55
N LYS A 183 -29.41 32.43 5.10
CA LYS A 183 -29.25 32.75 6.51
C LYS A 183 -30.26 33.82 6.98
N THR A 184 -30.44 34.87 6.19
CA THR A 184 -31.43 35.94 6.49
C THR A 184 -32.86 35.39 6.47
N SER A 185 -33.18 34.52 5.50
CA SER A 185 -34.51 33.93 5.36
C SER A 185 -34.83 32.86 6.42
N LEU A 186 -33.85 32.03 6.77
CA LEU A 186 -34.02 30.93 7.71
C LEU A 186 -33.74 31.34 9.16
N GLY A 187 -33.05 32.46 9.39
CA GLY A 187 -32.72 32.96 10.71
C GLY A 187 -31.62 32.12 11.43
N THR A 188 -30.88 31.30 10.70
CA THR A 188 -29.83 30.46 11.24
C THR A 188 -28.67 30.33 10.26
N LYS A 189 -27.54 29.81 10.72
CA LYS A 189 -26.34 29.68 9.90
C LYS A 189 -26.50 28.64 8.80
N VAL A 190 -26.19 29.05 7.58
CA VAL A 190 -26.26 28.20 6.37
C VAL A 190 -24.87 28.15 5.71
N LEU A 191 -24.44 26.95 5.34
CA LEU A 191 -23.21 26.73 4.60
C LEU A 191 -23.53 26.03 3.27
N ILE A 192 -22.98 26.54 2.16
CA ILE A 192 -23.07 25.92 0.85
C ILE A 192 -21.69 25.37 0.49
N ALA A 193 -21.58 24.04 0.38
CA ALA A 193 -20.36 23.34 0.04
C ALA A 193 -20.49 22.69 -1.36
N PRO A 194 -20.02 23.33 -2.43
CA PRO A 194 -20.04 22.76 -3.77
C PRO A 194 -19.08 21.58 -3.86
N LYS A 195 -19.54 20.48 -4.48
CA LYS A 195 -18.71 19.32 -4.86
C LYS A 195 -18.11 19.46 -6.26
N ASN A 196 -18.89 20.03 -7.18
CA ASN A 196 -18.47 20.39 -8.54
C ASN A 196 -19.39 21.50 -9.06
N ALA A 197 -19.29 21.88 -10.35
CA ALA A 197 -20.09 22.95 -10.97
C ALA A 197 -21.63 22.69 -10.94
N GLN A 198 -22.08 21.45 -10.72
CA GLN A 198 -23.50 21.07 -10.80
C GLN A 198 -24.04 20.44 -9.52
N LYS A 199 -23.19 20.03 -8.58
CA LYS A 199 -23.59 19.32 -7.35
C LYS A 199 -22.91 19.90 -6.13
N GLY A 200 -23.64 20.04 -5.05
CA GLY A 200 -23.14 20.53 -3.78
C GLY A 200 -23.96 19.99 -2.61
N LYS A 201 -23.62 20.47 -1.42
CA LYS A 201 -24.32 20.20 -0.17
C LYS A 201 -24.67 21.53 0.47
N ILE A 202 -25.86 21.64 1.01
CA ILE A 202 -26.31 22.74 1.85
C ILE A 202 -26.42 22.22 3.27
N GLU A 203 -25.77 22.86 4.22
CA GLU A 203 -25.84 22.56 5.65
C GLU A 203 -26.53 23.71 6.35
N ILE A 204 -27.56 23.42 7.13
CA ILE A 204 -28.34 24.36 7.92
C ILE A 204 -28.13 23.96 9.39
N GLU A 205 -27.54 24.84 10.19
CA GLU A 205 -27.36 24.57 11.62
C GLU A 205 -28.64 24.91 12.39
N TYR A 206 -28.93 24.16 13.44
CA TYR A 206 -30.02 24.46 14.41
C TYR A 206 -29.46 24.23 15.83
N TYR A 207 -29.98 25.01 16.79
CA TYR A 207 -29.45 25.03 18.17
C TYR A 207 -30.48 24.58 19.22
N SER A 208 -31.72 24.30 18.80
CA SER A 208 -32.78 23.74 19.65
C SER A 208 -33.78 22.92 18.84
N SER A 209 -34.57 22.07 19.53
CA SER A 209 -35.64 21.28 18.91
C SER A 209 -36.74 22.18 18.32
N ASP A 210 -37.09 23.26 18.99
CA ASP A 210 -38.09 24.25 18.53
C ASP A 210 -37.62 24.95 17.24
N GLU A 211 -36.33 25.24 17.14
CA GLU A 211 -35.75 25.81 15.94
C GLU A 211 -35.78 24.82 14.77
N LEU A 212 -35.50 23.54 15.04
CA LEU A 212 -35.60 22.47 14.04
C LEU A 212 -37.01 22.37 13.50
N ASP A 213 -38.03 22.36 14.38
CA ASP A 213 -39.45 22.27 13.98
C ASP A 213 -39.86 23.48 13.14
N ARG A 214 -39.41 24.68 13.51
CA ARG A 214 -39.62 25.91 12.72
C ARG A 214 -38.97 25.79 11.33
N LEU A 215 -37.74 25.33 11.23
CA LEU A 215 -37.06 25.14 9.96
C LEU A 215 -37.74 24.10 9.09
N CYS A 216 -38.19 22.97 9.66
CA CYS A 216 -38.95 21.94 8.95
C CYS A 216 -40.26 22.51 8.40
N THR A 217 -40.96 23.31 9.19
CA THR A 217 -42.22 23.97 8.76
C THR A 217 -41.98 24.92 7.61
N LEU A 218 -40.94 25.77 7.69
CA LEU A 218 -40.55 26.68 6.62
C LEU A 218 -40.16 25.96 5.33
N LEU A 219 -39.37 24.90 5.42
CA LEU A 219 -38.94 24.11 4.25
C LEU A 219 -40.13 23.37 3.59
N ASN A 220 -41.08 22.87 4.38
CA ASN A 220 -42.27 22.19 3.88
C ASN A 220 -43.32 23.16 3.29
N SER A 221 -43.28 24.45 3.65
CA SER A 221 -44.16 25.47 3.08
C SER A 221 -43.77 25.94 1.68
N ILE A 222 -42.59 25.56 1.20
CA ILE A 222 -42.14 25.86 -0.16
C ILE A 222 -42.96 25.03 -1.16
N PRO A 223 -43.74 25.64 -2.09
CA PRO A 223 -44.50 24.88 -3.05
C PRO A 223 -43.62 24.02 -3.91
N GLN A 224 -43.85 22.70 -3.93
CA GLN A 224 -43.16 21.79 -4.82
C GLN A 224 -43.49 22.16 -6.27
N LYS A 225 -42.54 22.69 -7.01
CA LYS A 225 -42.65 22.73 -8.47
C LYS A 225 -42.56 21.29 -8.96
N GLU A 226 -43.62 20.75 -9.50
CA GLU A 226 -43.59 19.48 -10.23
C GLU A 226 -42.45 19.54 -11.27
N GLY A 227 -41.65 18.49 -11.26
CA GLY A 227 -40.44 18.43 -12.06
C GLY A 227 -40.72 18.51 -13.56
N VAL A 228 -39.86 19.25 -14.26
CA VAL A 228 -39.62 19.11 -15.70
C VAL A 228 -38.45 18.17 -15.91
#